data_45d427162ac64e7d2206d50796066974
#
_entry.id   45d427162ac64e7d2206d50796066974
#
_cell.length_a   1.000
_cell.length_b   1.000
_cell.length_c   1.000
_cell.angle_alpha   90.00
_cell.angle_beta   90.00
_cell.angle_gamma   90.00
#
_symmetry.space_group_name_H-M   'P 1'
#
loop_
_entity.id
_entity.type
_entity.pdbx_description
1 polymer ?
#
loop_
_entity_poly.entity_id
_entity_poly.type
_entity_poly.pdbx_seq_one_letter_code
_entity_poly.pdbx_strand_id
1 'polypeptide(L)'
;MGIYWLNDDPFTLGRWVVVSANSDAAQWAESQGFVGKDWPLLKQIAGVSGDEICRLDGDILVNGDVHGYAKSFDSQGLRLPIWKGCRVVSDDEIFLMNPHPDSLDGRYFGATRLSDLDGVAALVWEF
;
A
#
# COMPACT_ATOMS: atom_id res chain seq x y z
N MET A 1 -9.10 -16.46 -6.94
CA MET A 1 -8.50 -15.64 -8.01
C MET A 1 -9.57 -14.93 -8.78
N GLY A 2 -9.32 -13.72 -9.27
CA GLY A 2 -10.31 -12.94 -10.00
C GLY A 2 -9.70 -12.14 -11.14
N ILE A 3 -10.58 -11.63 -12.00
CA ILE A 3 -10.22 -10.70 -13.06
C ILE A 3 -10.68 -9.32 -12.63
N TYR A 4 -9.78 -8.34 -12.68
CA TYR A 4 -10.05 -6.98 -12.27
C TYR A 4 -10.07 -6.05 -13.48
N TRP A 5 -10.95 -5.06 -13.43
CA TRP A 5 -11.07 -4.01 -14.43
C TRP A 5 -10.57 -2.70 -13.82
N LEU A 6 -9.63 -2.04 -14.50
CA LEU A 6 -9.19 -0.70 -14.09
C LEU A 6 -10.18 0.34 -14.58
N ASN A 7 -10.50 1.32 -13.74
CA ASN A 7 -11.39 2.42 -14.08
C ASN A 7 -10.92 3.72 -13.43
N ASP A 8 -11.59 4.82 -13.79
CA ASP A 8 -11.27 6.16 -13.30
C ASP A 8 -12.15 6.57 -12.12
N ASP A 9 -12.71 5.61 -11.38
CA ASP A 9 -13.49 5.92 -10.18
C ASP A 9 -12.63 6.67 -9.15
N PRO A 10 -13.27 7.49 -8.30
CA PRO A 10 -12.54 8.19 -7.24
C PRO A 10 -11.82 7.24 -6.29
N PHE A 11 -10.65 7.66 -5.80
CA PHE A 11 -9.88 6.92 -4.80
C PHE A 11 -10.50 7.13 -3.41
N THR A 12 -11.36 6.20 -3.00
CA THR A 12 -12.07 6.25 -1.72
C THR A 12 -11.72 5.06 -0.83
N LEU A 13 -11.98 5.21 0.48
CA LEU A 13 -11.68 4.16 1.46
C LEU A 13 -12.30 2.83 1.06
N GLY A 14 -11.52 1.76 1.24
CA GLY A 14 -11.96 0.39 0.97
C GLY A 14 -11.80 -0.05 -0.48
N ARG A 15 -11.59 0.88 -1.43
CA ARG A 15 -11.39 0.49 -2.83
C ARG A 15 -10.01 -0.12 -3.03
N TRP A 16 -9.95 -1.03 -3.97
CA TRP A 16 -8.68 -1.62 -4.41
C TRP A 16 -8.10 -0.78 -5.54
N VAL A 17 -6.78 -0.61 -5.51
CA VAL A 17 -6.05 0.14 -6.53
C VAL A 17 -4.86 -0.66 -7.02
N VAL A 18 -4.42 -0.35 -8.22
CA VAL A 18 -3.19 -0.89 -8.79
C VAL A 18 -2.10 0.16 -8.68
N VAL A 19 -1.05 -0.17 -7.93
CA VAL A 19 0.16 0.66 -7.83
C VAL A 19 1.04 0.35 -9.04
N SER A 20 1.46 1.39 -9.74
CA SER A 20 2.24 1.24 -10.97
C SER A 20 3.53 0.45 -10.72
N ALA A 21 3.89 -0.43 -11.68
CA ALA A 21 5.18 -1.12 -11.69
C ALA A 21 6.37 -0.15 -11.73
N ASN A 22 6.15 1.09 -12.16
CA ASN A 22 7.18 2.15 -12.19
C ASN A 22 7.27 2.95 -10.90
N SER A 23 6.41 2.68 -9.89
CA SER A 23 6.50 3.36 -8.61
C SER A 23 7.76 2.96 -7.84
N ASP A 24 8.20 3.82 -6.91
CA ASP A 24 9.36 3.53 -6.08
C ASP A 24 9.15 2.26 -5.24
N ALA A 25 7.93 2.06 -4.72
CA ALA A 25 7.59 0.88 -3.93
C ALA A 25 7.68 -0.40 -4.77
N ALA A 26 7.13 -0.41 -5.98
CA ALA A 26 7.18 -1.56 -6.87
C ALA A 26 8.62 -1.84 -7.33
N GLN A 27 9.40 -0.81 -7.64
CA GLN A 27 10.80 -0.96 -8.02
C GLN A 27 11.64 -1.52 -6.88
N TRP A 28 11.39 -1.07 -5.65
CA TRP A 28 12.06 -1.64 -4.48
C TRP A 28 11.72 -3.13 -4.33
N ALA A 29 10.43 -3.47 -4.40
CA ALA A 29 9.97 -4.86 -4.26
C ALA A 29 10.58 -5.76 -5.35
N GLU A 30 10.66 -5.29 -6.59
CA GLU A 30 11.33 -5.99 -7.69
C GLU A 30 12.82 -6.19 -7.39
N SER A 31 13.52 -5.15 -6.96
CA SER A 31 14.97 -5.20 -6.69
C SER A 31 15.32 -6.18 -5.58
N GLN A 32 14.40 -6.43 -4.64
CA GLN A 32 14.58 -7.36 -3.53
C GLN A 32 14.02 -8.78 -3.83
N GLY A 33 13.48 -8.99 -5.03
CA GLY A 33 12.95 -10.28 -5.44
C GLY A 33 11.57 -10.64 -4.89
N PHE A 34 10.83 -9.66 -4.33
CA PHE A 34 9.48 -9.92 -3.80
C PHE A 34 8.43 -10.06 -4.91
N VAL A 35 8.66 -9.40 -6.05
CA VAL A 35 7.78 -9.47 -7.23
C VAL A 35 8.62 -9.61 -8.48
N GLY A 36 8.00 -10.06 -9.57
CA GLY A 36 8.64 -10.13 -10.87
C GLY A 36 8.90 -8.74 -11.47
N LYS A 37 9.65 -8.72 -12.55
CA LYS A 37 9.96 -7.49 -13.28
C LYS A 37 8.68 -6.85 -13.82
N ASP A 38 8.57 -5.53 -13.64
CA ASP A 38 7.43 -4.73 -14.11
C ASP A 38 6.07 -5.22 -13.57
N TRP A 39 6.07 -5.82 -12.39
CA TRP A 39 4.86 -6.36 -11.77
C TRP A 39 4.16 -5.27 -10.95
N PRO A 40 2.90 -4.91 -11.28
CA PRO A 40 2.14 -3.94 -10.48
C PRO A 40 1.69 -4.55 -9.16
N LEU A 41 1.41 -3.69 -8.17
CA LEU A 41 0.93 -4.10 -6.85
C LEU A 41 -0.56 -3.78 -6.70
N LEU A 42 -1.35 -4.73 -6.19
CA LEU A 42 -2.77 -4.54 -5.90
C LEU A 42 -2.93 -4.32 -4.39
N LYS A 43 -3.45 -3.16 -4.00
CA LYS A 43 -3.59 -2.74 -2.60
C LYS A 43 -4.95 -2.11 -2.35
N GLN A 44 -5.34 -2.05 -1.08
CA GLN A 44 -6.61 -1.47 -0.64
C GLN A 44 -6.37 -0.12 0.02
N ILE A 45 -7.24 0.87 -0.26
CA ILE A 45 -7.14 2.19 0.33
C ILE A 45 -7.60 2.14 1.79
N ALA A 46 -6.67 2.45 2.71
CA ALA A 46 -6.93 2.48 4.15
C ALA A 46 -6.92 3.89 4.73
N GLY A 47 -6.40 4.88 4.01
CA GLY A 47 -6.40 6.28 4.42
C GLY A 47 -6.43 7.21 3.23
N VAL A 48 -7.11 8.33 3.38
CA VAL A 48 -7.27 9.36 2.34
C VAL A 48 -6.86 10.72 2.90
N SER A 49 -6.83 11.74 2.03
CA SER A 49 -6.47 13.12 2.40
C SER A 49 -7.18 13.54 3.70
N GLY A 50 -6.41 14.06 4.65
CA GLY A 50 -6.87 14.50 5.96
C GLY A 50 -6.80 13.42 7.04
N ASP A 51 -6.64 12.15 6.71
CA ASP A 51 -6.47 11.09 7.70
C ASP A 51 -5.06 11.14 8.29
N GLU A 52 -4.94 10.90 9.59
CA GLU A 52 -3.66 10.78 10.26
C GLU A 52 -3.18 9.33 10.21
N ILE A 53 -1.96 9.12 9.73
CA ILE A 53 -1.30 7.81 9.73
C ILE A 53 -0.11 7.84 10.65
N CYS A 54 0.05 6.79 11.45
CA CYS A 54 1.16 6.65 12.40
C CYS A 54 1.82 5.29 12.27
N ARG A 55 3.13 5.28 12.47
CA ARG A 55 3.88 4.05 12.73
C ARG A 55 4.64 4.23 14.05
N LEU A 56 4.18 3.51 15.08
CA LEU A 56 4.69 3.63 16.45
C LEU A 56 5.08 2.24 16.94
N ASP A 57 6.39 2.00 17.10
CA ASP A 57 6.93 0.70 17.54
C ASP A 57 6.40 -0.48 16.71
N GLY A 58 6.22 -0.26 15.41
CA GLY A 58 5.70 -1.27 14.50
C GLY A 58 4.17 -1.26 14.34
N ASP A 59 3.43 -0.69 15.27
CA ASP A 59 1.98 -0.55 15.11
C ASP A 59 1.66 0.49 14.04
N ILE A 60 0.75 0.14 13.14
CA ILE A 60 0.25 1.02 12.10
C ILE A 60 -1.14 1.48 12.51
N LEU A 61 -1.31 2.80 12.65
CA LEU A 61 -2.58 3.39 13.05
C LEU A 61 -3.09 4.34 11.97
N VAL A 62 -4.40 4.33 11.78
CA VAL A 62 -5.10 5.32 10.95
C VAL A 62 -6.15 5.98 11.84
N ASN A 63 -6.04 7.28 12.04
CA ASN A 63 -6.89 8.06 12.95
C ASN A 63 -6.99 7.43 14.35
N GLY A 64 -5.89 6.91 14.86
CA GLY A 64 -5.80 6.30 16.19
C GLY A 64 -6.19 4.84 16.28
N ASP A 65 -6.73 4.24 15.21
CA ASP A 65 -7.13 2.83 15.19
C ASP A 65 -6.00 1.97 14.60
N VAL A 66 -5.69 0.86 15.27
CA VAL A 66 -4.66 -0.06 14.79
C VAL A 66 -5.15 -0.81 13.57
N HIS A 67 -4.42 -0.72 12.46
CA HIS A 67 -4.72 -1.38 11.19
C HIS A 67 -3.78 -2.53 10.87
N GLY A 68 -2.65 -2.63 11.56
CA GLY A 68 -1.70 -3.69 11.32
C GLY A 68 -0.39 -3.47 12.04
N TYR A 69 0.57 -4.33 11.75
CA TYR A 69 1.90 -4.30 12.35
C TYR A 69 2.97 -4.41 11.27
N ALA A 70 3.98 -3.55 11.35
CA ALA A 70 5.12 -3.58 10.44
C ALA A 70 6.27 -4.35 11.08
N LYS A 71 6.87 -5.24 10.31
CA LYS A 71 8.05 -6.01 10.73
C LYS A 71 9.31 -5.24 10.39
N SER A 72 10.40 -5.50 11.13
CA SER A 72 11.72 -4.92 10.81
C SER A 72 12.46 -5.72 9.75
N PHE A 73 12.20 -7.02 9.69
CA PHE A 73 12.85 -7.97 8.77
C PHE A 73 11.82 -8.92 8.18
N ASP A 74 12.08 -9.39 6.96
CA ASP A 74 11.30 -10.46 6.36
C ASP A 74 11.68 -11.83 6.94
N SER A 75 11.05 -12.90 6.43
CA SER A 75 11.31 -14.28 6.90
C SER A 75 12.73 -14.76 6.62
N GLN A 76 13.45 -14.11 5.71
CA GLN A 76 14.83 -14.45 5.35
C GLN A 76 15.86 -13.52 5.99
N GLY A 77 15.43 -12.63 6.88
CA GLY A 77 16.31 -11.71 7.58
C GLY A 77 16.64 -10.44 6.79
N LEU A 78 15.99 -10.20 5.65
CA LEU A 78 16.18 -8.97 4.89
C LEU A 78 15.52 -7.80 5.62
N ARG A 79 16.24 -6.70 5.78
CA ARG A 79 15.70 -5.49 6.40
C ARG A 79 14.65 -4.84 5.52
N LEU A 80 13.48 -4.55 6.11
CA LEU A 80 12.37 -3.89 5.44
C LEU A 80 12.44 -2.37 5.62
N PRO A 81 11.88 -1.58 4.69
CA PRO A 81 11.84 -0.12 4.82
C PRO A 81 11.11 0.32 6.09
N ILE A 82 11.55 1.44 6.67
CA ILE A 82 11.00 1.96 7.92
C ILE A 82 10.67 3.44 7.74
N TRP A 83 9.47 3.82 8.16
CA TRP A 83 9.11 5.21 8.46
C TRP A 83 8.61 5.27 9.90
N LYS A 84 8.62 6.46 10.50
CA LYS A 84 8.30 6.62 11.92
C LYS A 84 7.44 7.84 12.18
N GLY A 85 6.69 7.78 13.29
CA GLY A 85 5.89 8.90 13.77
C GLY A 85 4.53 8.97 13.11
N CYS A 86 3.96 10.16 13.13
CA CYS A 86 2.63 10.43 12.60
C CYS A 86 2.70 11.53 11.54
N ARG A 87 1.83 11.42 10.53
CA ARG A 87 1.62 12.50 9.56
C ARG A 87 0.20 12.44 9.02
N VAL A 88 -0.25 13.55 8.46
CA VAL A 88 -1.54 13.63 7.78
C VAL A 88 -1.34 13.32 6.30
N VAL A 89 -2.20 12.48 5.74
CA VAL A 89 -2.22 12.17 4.31
C VAL A 89 -2.56 13.43 3.53
N SER A 90 -1.74 13.79 2.55
CA SER A 90 -1.91 15.00 1.72
C SER A 90 -2.95 14.79 0.62
N ASP A 91 -3.36 15.88 -0.04
CA ASP A 91 -4.38 15.82 -1.09
C ASP A 91 -3.96 15.03 -2.33
N ASP A 92 -2.65 14.86 -2.55
CA ASP A 92 -2.08 14.12 -3.67
C ASP A 92 -1.62 12.71 -3.30
N GLU A 93 -2.04 12.21 -2.12
CA GLU A 93 -1.62 10.92 -1.58
C GLU A 93 -2.81 10.10 -1.10
N ILE A 94 -2.56 8.79 -0.95
CA ILE A 94 -3.41 7.85 -0.21
C ILE A 94 -2.53 6.91 0.61
N PHE A 95 -3.11 6.29 1.63
CA PHE A 95 -2.44 5.27 2.43
C PHE A 95 -2.98 3.90 2.07
N LEU A 96 -2.08 2.98 1.69
CA LEU A 96 -2.44 1.67 1.16
C LEU A 96 -2.07 0.56 2.14
N MET A 97 -2.98 -0.37 2.32
CA MET A 97 -2.77 -1.57 3.12
C MET A 97 -3.34 -2.78 2.37
N ASN A 98 -2.86 -3.96 2.75
CA ASN A 98 -3.44 -5.22 2.33
C ASN A 98 -3.79 -5.99 3.61
N PRO A 99 -4.93 -6.71 3.67
CA PRO A 99 -5.30 -7.49 4.85
C PRO A 99 -4.27 -8.56 5.23
N HIS A 100 -3.49 -9.04 4.27
CA HIS A 100 -2.49 -10.06 4.55
C HIS A 100 -1.34 -9.51 5.41
N PRO A 101 -0.98 -10.17 6.54
CA PRO A 101 0.01 -9.63 7.47
C PRO A 101 1.44 -9.54 6.91
N ASP A 102 1.75 -10.29 5.86
CA ASP A 102 3.08 -10.30 5.23
C ASP A 102 3.16 -9.43 3.99
N SER A 103 2.11 -8.68 3.65
CA SER A 103 2.11 -7.79 2.49
C SER A 103 3.07 -6.62 2.66
N LEU A 104 3.68 -6.22 1.55
CA LEU A 104 4.47 -4.99 1.44
C LEU A 104 3.55 -3.87 0.98
N ASP A 105 3.25 -2.95 1.86
CA ASP A 105 2.29 -1.87 1.63
C ASP A 105 2.69 -0.61 2.41
N GLY A 106 1.72 0.22 2.78
CA GLY A 106 1.97 1.45 3.54
C GLY A 106 2.64 1.23 4.89
N ARG A 107 2.62 0.01 5.44
CA ARG A 107 3.39 -0.31 6.66
C ARG A 107 4.86 0.04 6.49
N TYR A 108 5.38 -0.12 5.29
CA TYR A 108 6.80 0.03 4.96
C TYR A 108 7.11 1.27 4.14
N PHE A 109 6.20 1.66 3.25
CA PHE A 109 6.42 2.73 2.29
C PHE A 109 5.79 4.06 2.70
N GLY A 110 4.92 4.08 3.71
CA GLY A 110 4.15 5.27 4.08
C GLY A 110 3.06 5.57 3.06
N ALA A 111 2.70 6.85 2.90
CA ALA A 111 1.69 7.25 1.92
C ALA A 111 2.21 7.13 0.49
N THR A 112 1.30 6.79 -0.42
CA THR A 112 1.59 6.63 -1.85
C THR A 112 1.00 7.80 -2.61
N ARG A 113 1.77 8.38 -3.55
CA ARG A 113 1.29 9.48 -4.40
C ARG A 113 0.26 8.96 -5.40
N LEU A 114 -0.77 9.76 -5.65
CA LEU A 114 -1.80 9.41 -6.64
C LEU A 114 -1.20 9.18 -8.03
N SER A 115 -0.12 9.90 -8.36
CA SER A 115 0.59 9.72 -9.63
C SER A 115 1.25 8.35 -9.80
N ASP A 116 1.41 7.59 -8.71
CA ASP A 116 1.96 6.22 -8.74
C ASP A 116 0.88 5.15 -8.91
N LEU A 117 -0.38 5.55 -9.08
CA LEU A 117 -1.51 4.62 -9.21
C LEU A 117 -1.93 4.52 -10.68
N ASP A 118 -2.20 3.29 -11.13
CA ASP A 118 -2.73 3.04 -12.47
C ASP A 118 -4.26 3.19 -12.52
N GLY A 119 -4.95 3.03 -11.39
CA GLY A 119 -6.39 3.20 -11.32
C GLY A 119 -7.02 2.37 -10.21
N VAL A 120 -8.35 2.52 -10.09
CA VAL A 120 -9.16 1.71 -9.19
C VAL A 120 -9.44 0.36 -9.85
N ALA A 121 -9.26 -0.72 -9.11
CA ALA A 121 -9.55 -2.07 -9.57
C ALA A 121 -10.95 -2.48 -9.11
N ALA A 122 -11.78 -2.90 -10.04
CA ALA A 122 -13.08 -3.49 -9.76
C ALA A 122 -13.07 -4.97 -10.14
N LEU A 123 -13.58 -5.83 -9.26
CA LEU A 123 -13.68 -7.25 -9.55
C LEU A 123 -14.71 -7.46 -10.66
N VAL A 124 -14.29 -8.02 -11.79
CA VAL A 124 -15.15 -8.33 -12.93
C VAL A 124 -15.63 -9.77 -12.85
N TRP A 125 -14.75 -10.67 -12.46
CA TRP A 125 -15.05 -12.10 -12.36
C TRP A 125 -14.13 -12.75 -11.33
N GLU A 126 -14.70 -13.68 -10.56
CA GLU A 126 -13.98 -14.42 -9.53
C GLU A 126 -13.99 -15.91 -9.85
N PHE A 127 -12.82 -16.50 -9.79
CA PHE A 127 -12.63 -17.94 -10.00
C PHE A 127 -12.74 -18.71 -8.69
#